data_e63dc1b5b1a3a92f7772db106d580253
#
_entry.id   e63dc1b5b1a3a92f7772db106d580253
#
_cell.length_a   1.000
_cell.length_b   1.000
_cell.length_c   1.000
_cell.angle_alpha   90.00
_cell.angle_beta   90.00
_cell.angle_gamma   90.00
#
_symmetry.space_group_name_H-M   'P 1'
#
loop_
_entity.id
_entity.type
_entity.pdbx_description
1 polymer ?
#
loop_
_entity_poly.entity_id
_entity_poly.type
_entity_poly.pdbx_seq_one_letter_code
_entity_poly.pdbx_strand_id
1 'polypeptide(L)'
;MIKEIHAAAPGFVLAVTGGGATAITDLLSVPGASSTVIEASIPYHSNALSDYLGKVPDSASSAATARLLAMAAWMRGRTLTGESDNIVGLGATSALATDRNRRGSDRSFIALQTATATIELSLELDKMHRDRSSEERLVA
;
A
#
# COMPACT_ATOMS: atom_id res chain seq x y z
N MET A 1 0.63 14.02 -12.47
CA MET A 1 1.10 12.89 -11.66
C MET A 1 0.42 11.58 -12.04
N ILE A 2 -0.88 11.30 -11.75
CA ILE A 2 -1.49 9.98 -12.05
C ILE A 2 -1.44 9.63 -13.55
N LYS A 3 -1.70 10.58 -14.45
CA LYS A 3 -1.54 10.36 -15.90
C LYS A 3 -0.12 9.94 -16.29
N GLU A 4 0.87 10.49 -15.62
CA GLU A 4 2.28 10.13 -15.84
C GLU A 4 2.58 8.73 -15.32
N ILE A 5 1.99 8.35 -14.17
CA ILE A 5 2.07 6.98 -13.64
C ILE A 5 1.49 6.00 -14.68
N HIS A 6 0.30 6.29 -15.22
CA HIS A 6 -0.32 5.43 -16.24
C HIS A 6 0.44 5.41 -17.58
N ALA A 7 1.20 6.45 -17.89
CA ALA A 7 2.03 6.51 -19.10
C ALA A 7 3.40 5.83 -18.93
N ALA A 8 3.90 5.72 -17.70
CA ALA A 8 5.24 5.19 -17.42
C ALA A 8 5.35 3.67 -17.46
N ALA A 9 4.23 2.97 -17.45
CA ALA A 9 4.08 1.52 -17.50
C ALA A 9 5.15 0.66 -16.79
N PRO A 10 5.08 0.44 -15.49
CA PRO A 10 4.91 -0.96 -15.04
C PRO A 10 3.47 -1.24 -14.66
N GLY A 11 3.08 -2.51 -14.67
CA GLY A 11 1.85 -2.96 -14.04
C GLY A 11 1.96 -2.90 -12.51
N PHE A 12 0.92 -2.46 -11.82
CA PHE A 12 0.91 -2.34 -10.36
C PHE A 12 -0.05 -3.33 -9.71
N VAL A 13 0.41 -3.98 -8.66
CA VAL A 13 -0.45 -4.63 -7.67
C VAL A 13 -0.30 -3.89 -6.36
N LEU A 14 -1.44 -3.45 -5.80
CA LEU A 14 -1.48 -2.67 -4.57
C LEU A 14 -2.08 -3.49 -3.44
N ALA A 15 -1.43 -3.47 -2.28
CA ALA A 15 -1.95 -4.02 -1.02
C ALA A 15 -1.86 -2.96 0.07
N VAL A 16 -3.01 -2.43 0.49
CA VAL A 16 -3.09 -1.26 1.39
C VAL A 16 -3.90 -1.62 2.62
N THR A 17 -3.40 -1.31 3.81
CA THR A 17 -4.13 -1.53 5.07
C THR A 17 -3.93 -0.38 6.06
N GLY A 18 -4.93 -0.13 6.89
CA GLY A 18 -4.86 0.91 7.93
C GLY A 18 -5.02 2.36 7.44
N GLY A 19 -4.76 2.66 6.17
CA GLY A 19 -4.89 3.97 5.53
C GLY A 19 -4.25 3.98 4.15
N GLY A 20 -4.53 5.00 3.33
CA GLY A 20 -4.04 5.14 1.95
C GLY A 20 -4.94 4.51 0.88
N ALA A 21 -6.13 4.02 1.24
CA ALA A 21 -7.06 3.41 0.27
C ALA A 21 -7.59 4.42 -0.77
N THR A 22 -7.57 5.70 -0.46
CA THR A 22 -7.94 6.78 -1.40
C THR A 22 -7.05 6.76 -2.65
N ALA A 23 -5.76 6.38 -2.53
CA ALA A 23 -4.86 6.24 -3.68
C ALA A 23 -5.40 5.26 -4.74
N ILE A 24 -6.06 4.18 -4.32
CA ILE A 24 -6.67 3.21 -5.23
C ILE A 24 -7.79 3.88 -6.05
N THR A 25 -8.66 4.63 -5.36
CA THR A 25 -9.75 5.38 -6.00
C THR A 25 -9.20 6.41 -6.97
N ASP A 26 -8.18 7.16 -6.57
CA ASP A 26 -7.57 8.19 -7.39
C ASP A 26 -6.93 7.61 -8.66
N LEU A 27 -6.21 6.49 -8.53
CA LEU A 27 -5.65 5.78 -9.69
C LEU A 27 -6.75 5.30 -10.64
N LEU A 28 -7.81 4.68 -10.13
CA LEU A 28 -8.90 4.12 -10.96
C LEU A 28 -9.79 5.21 -11.58
N SER A 29 -9.79 6.42 -11.03
CA SER A 29 -10.60 7.55 -11.54
C SER A 29 -9.98 8.25 -12.75
N VAL A 30 -8.71 7.98 -13.06
CA VAL A 30 -8.00 8.60 -14.18
C VAL A 30 -7.89 7.61 -15.34
N PRO A 31 -8.23 8.03 -16.59
CA PRO A 31 -8.07 7.15 -17.76
C PRO A 31 -6.64 6.61 -17.91
N GLY A 32 -6.52 5.31 -18.20
CA GLY A 32 -5.24 4.61 -18.29
C GLY A 32 -5.05 3.53 -17.21
N ALA A 33 -5.89 3.51 -16.18
CA ALA A 33 -5.82 2.53 -15.08
C ALA A 33 -5.85 1.07 -15.57
N SER A 34 -6.65 0.75 -16.58
CA SER A 34 -6.74 -0.60 -17.16
C SER A 34 -5.42 -1.13 -17.76
N SER A 35 -4.49 -0.24 -18.08
CA SER A 35 -3.17 -0.60 -18.62
C SER A 35 -2.11 -0.76 -17.53
N THR A 36 -2.38 -0.27 -16.32
CA THR A 36 -1.36 -0.21 -15.25
C THR A 36 -1.79 -0.89 -13.97
N VAL A 37 -3.05 -0.82 -13.56
CA VAL A 37 -3.53 -1.46 -12.33
C VAL A 37 -3.91 -2.90 -12.62
N ILE A 38 -3.12 -3.86 -12.11
CA ILE A 38 -3.38 -5.29 -12.25
C ILE A 38 -4.39 -5.74 -11.20
N GLU A 39 -4.17 -5.38 -9.94
CA GLU A 39 -5.02 -5.73 -8.80
C GLU A 39 -4.82 -4.72 -7.67
N ALA A 40 -5.86 -4.48 -6.88
CA ALA A 40 -5.76 -3.74 -5.64
C ALA A 40 -6.52 -4.46 -4.52
N SER A 41 -5.89 -4.63 -3.37
CA SER A 41 -6.42 -5.36 -2.22
C SER A 41 -6.34 -4.52 -0.95
N ILE A 42 -7.34 -4.65 -0.08
CA ILE A 42 -7.38 -3.97 1.22
C ILE A 42 -7.54 -5.02 2.33
N PRO A 43 -6.48 -5.74 2.72
CA PRO A 43 -6.53 -6.72 3.80
C PRO A 43 -6.58 -6.02 5.17
N TYR A 44 -7.76 -5.52 5.54
CA TYR A 44 -7.93 -4.61 6.68
C TYR A 44 -8.02 -5.32 8.03
N HIS A 45 -8.78 -6.41 8.12
CA HIS A 45 -8.87 -7.21 9.34
C HIS A 45 -7.57 -7.99 9.57
N SER A 46 -7.17 -8.20 10.83
CA SER A 46 -5.93 -8.91 11.18
C SER A 46 -5.80 -10.29 10.52
N ASN A 47 -6.89 -11.05 10.45
CA ASN A 47 -6.90 -12.35 9.79
C ASN A 47 -6.76 -12.21 8.26
N ALA A 48 -7.38 -11.18 7.64
CA ALA A 48 -7.23 -10.91 6.22
C ALA A 48 -5.80 -10.50 5.88
N LEU A 49 -5.16 -9.70 6.75
CA LEU A 49 -3.75 -9.34 6.61
C LEU A 49 -2.85 -10.58 6.73
N SER A 50 -3.09 -11.42 7.73
CA SER A 50 -2.32 -12.65 7.92
C SER A 50 -2.50 -13.65 6.77
N ASP A 51 -3.70 -13.77 6.24
CA ASP A 51 -4.00 -14.61 5.08
C ASP A 51 -3.29 -14.08 3.82
N TYR A 52 -3.37 -12.77 3.56
CA TYR A 52 -2.68 -12.13 2.44
C TYR A 52 -1.16 -12.32 2.49
N LEU A 53 -0.57 -12.23 3.69
CA LEU A 53 0.87 -12.41 3.90
C LEU A 53 1.32 -13.87 3.98
N GLY A 54 0.40 -14.81 4.19
CA GLY A 54 0.71 -16.22 4.50
C GLY A 54 1.31 -16.41 5.89
N LYS A 55 1.29 -15.40 6.75
CA LYS A 55 1.82 -15.44 8.14
C LYS A 55 1.26 -14.30 8.98
N VAL A 56 1.26 -14.48 10.28
CA VAL A 56 0.93 -13.38 11.22
C VAL A 56 2.13 -12.42 11.31
N PRO A 57 1.98 -11.13 11.01
CA PRO A 57 3.06 -10.15 11.18
C PRO A 57 3.22 -9.77 12.67
N ASP A 58 4.45 -9.44 13.08
CA ASP A 58 4.75 -9.01 14.45
C ASP A 58 4.04 -7.70 14.82
N SER A 59 3.82 -6.85 13.85
CA SER A 59 3.07 -5.59 13.97
C SER A 59 2.31 -5.32 12.67
N ALA A 60 1.04 -4.98 12.77
CA ALA A 60 0.24 -4.64 11.59
C ALA A 60 0.76 -3.38 10.87
N SER A 61 1.28 -2.40 11.61
CA SER A 61 1.81 -1.14 11.07
C SER A 61 3.30 -1.01 11.38
N SER A 62 4.12 -1.48 10.44
CA SER A 62 5.58 -1.41 10.51
C SER A 62 6.21 -1.43 9.11
N ALA A 63 7.45 -0.97 8.99
CA ALA A 63 8.22 -1.06 7.75
C ALA A 63 8.35 -2.52 7.27
N ALA A 64 8.55 -3.45 8.20
CA ALA A 64 8.61 -4.89 7.88
C ALA A 64 7.32 -5.39 7.24
N THR A 65 6.16 -4.99 7.77
CA THR A 65 4.85 -5.37 7.23
C THR A 65 4.59 -4.72 5.86
N ALA A 66 5.00 -3.47 5.66
CA ALA A 66 4.93 -2.82 4.34
C ALA A 66 5.76 -3.59 3.29
N ARG A 67 6.98 -4.03 3.64
CA ARG A 67 7.81 -4.88 2.74
C ARG A 67 7.14 -6.21 2.42
N LEU A 68 6.56 -6.87 3.43
CA LEU A 68 5.85 -8.14 3.22
C LEU A 68 4.65 -7.95 2.29
N LEU A 69 3.87 -6.88 2.47
CA LEU A 69 2.76 -6.53 1.58
C LEU A 69 3.24 -6.28 0.15
N ALA A 70 4.31 -5.49 -0.02
CA ALA A 70 4.88 -5.20 -1.33
C ALA A 70 5.39 -6.47 -2.03
N MET A 71 6.07 -7.35 -1.30
CA MET A 71 6.54 -8.63 -1.84
C MET A 71 5.36 -9.54 -2.23
N ALA A 72 4.35 -9.67 -1.37
CA ALA A 72 3.18 -10.48 -1.67
C ALA A 72 2.42 -9.92 -2.90
N ALA A 73 2.28 -8.60 -2.99
CA ALA A 73 1.69 -7.92 -4.14
C ALA A 73 2.48 -8.17 -5.43
N TRP A 74 3.80 -8.06 -5.39
CA TRP A 74 4.66 -8.34 -6.54
C TRP A 74 4.58 -9.80 -6.99
N MET A 75 4.61 -10.75 -6.05
CA MET A 75 4.43 -12.18 -6.36
C MET A 75 3.04 -12.45 -6.97
N ARG A 76 2.02 -11.77 -6.48
CA ARG A 76 0.66 -11.85 -7.02
C ARG A 76 0.61 -11.36 -8.47
N GLY A 77 1.25 -10.21 -8.76
CA GLY A 77 1.35 -9.67 -10.12
C GLY A 77 2.03 -10.65 -11.08
N ARG A 78 3.14 -11.25 -10.67
CA ARG A 78 3.83 -12.30 -11.45
C ARG A 78 2.91 -13.48 -11.79
N THR A 79 2.15 -13.94 -10.81
CA THR A 79 1.22 -15.06 -11.00
C THR A 79 0.11 -14.70 -11.97
N LEU A 80 -0.40 -13.47 -11.92
CA LEU A 80 -1.51 -13.03 -12.77
C LEU A 80 -1.08 -12.75 -14.23
N THR A 81 0.12 -12.24 -14.44
CA THR A 81 0.60 -11.81 -15.76
C THR A 81 1.57 -12.78 -16.43
N GLY A 82 2.25 -13.62 -15.65
CA GLY A 82 3.36 -14.43 -16.10
C GLY A 82 4.68 -13.67 -16.29
N GLU A 83 4.72 -12.38 -15.97
CA GLU A 83 5.89 -11.49 -16.09
C GLU A 83 6.51 -11.19 -14.72
N SER A 84 7.76 -10.74 -14.71
CA SER A 84 8.46 -10.33 -13.49
C SER A 84 9.06 -8.92 -13.59
N ASP A 85 9.55 -8.55 -14.76
CA ASP A 85 10.40 -7.37 -14.91
C ASP A 85 9.61 -6.05 -15.04
N ASN A 86 8.36 -6.14 -15.46
CA ASN A 86 7.49 -4.96 -15.65
C ASN A 86 6.34 -4.89 -14.63
N ILE A 87 6.60 -5.35 -13.41
CA ILE A 87 5.61 -5.36 -12.32
C ILE A 87 6.20 -4.69 -11.09
N VAL A 88 5.37 -3.89 -10.44
CA VAL A 88 5.63 -3.30 -9.14
C VAL A 88 4.57 -3.78 -8.14
N GLY A 89 5.00 -4.38 -7.04
CA GLY A 89 4.18 -4.59 -5.86
C GLY A 89 4.28 -3.38 -4.95
N LEU A 90 3.15 -2.75 -4.62
CA LEU A 90 3.06 -1.70 -3.62
C LEU A 90 2.41 -2.23 -2.36
N GLY A 91 3.10 -2.10 -1.24
CA GLY A 91 2.59 -2.41 0.09
C GLY A 91 2.52 -1.16 0.95
N ALA A 92 1.36 -0.84 1.49
CA ALA A 92 1.20 0.27 2.42
C ALA A 92 0.48 -0.18 3.67
N THR A 93 0.98 0.23 4.83
CA THR A 93 0.33 0.00 6.11
C THR A 93 0.43 1.23 7.00
N SER A 94 -0.70 1.65 7.54
CA SER A 94 -0.80 2.89 8.30
C SER A 94 -1.51 2.68 9.63
N ALA A 95 -1.13 3.49 10.60
CA ALA A 95 -1.81 3.67 11.86
C ALA A 95 -2.16 5.16 11.98
N LEU A 96 -3.34 5.52 11.52
CA LEU A 96 -3.82 6.90 11.43
C LEU A 96 -4.73 7.27 12.60
N ALA A 97 -5.11 8.53 12.68
CA ALA A 97 -6.04 9.05 13.68
C ALA A 97 -7.32 8.21 13.79
N THR A 98 -7.76 7.97 15.01
CA THR A 98 -9.00 7.24 15.34
C THR A 98 -9.73 7.98 16.45
N ASP A 99 -10.96 7.57 16.73
CA ASP A 99 -11.77 8.03 17.87
C ASP A 99 -11.19 7.61 19.24
N ARG A 100 -10.23 6.71 19.27
CA ARG A 100 -9.54 6.24 20.47
C ARG A 100 -8.18 6.91 20.62
N ASN A 101 -7.88 7.38 21.83
CA ASN A 101 -6.55 7.90 22.13
C ASN A 101 -5.54 6.73 22.22
N ARG A 102 -4.78 6.51 21.14
CA ARG A 102 -3.72 5.50 21.08
C ARG A 102 -2.42 6.07 21.66
N ARG A 103 -1.62 5.24 22.30
CA ARG A 103 -0.31 5.64 22.86
C ARG A 103 0.77 5.84 21.78
N GLY A 104 0.69 5.11 20.65
CA GLY A 104 1.65 5.21 19.56
C GLY A 104 1.44 6.44 18.69
N SER A 105 2.46 6.87 17.93
CA SER A 105 2.37 7.93 16.91
C SER A 105 1.48 7.49 15.74
N ASP A 106 0.88 8.48 15.07
CA ASP A 106 0.23 8.25 13.77
C ASP A 106 1.34 8.16 12.72
N ARG A 107 1.28 7.13 11.87
CA ARG A 107 2.38 6.80 10.99
C ARG A 107 1.93 5.98 9.79
N SER A 108 2.68 6.07 8.72
CA SER A 108 2.51 5.26 7.52
C SER A 108 3.85 4.69 7.06
N PHE A 109 3.83 3.46 6.60
CA PHE A 109 4.96 2.79 5.98
C PHE A 109 4.52 2.31 4.60
N ILE A 110 5.31 2.64 3.60
CA ILE A 110 5.07 2.27 2.21
C ILE A 110 6.32 1.55 1.71
N ALA A 111 6.13 0.49 0.97
CA ALA A 111 7.20 -0.21 0.28
C ALA A 111 6.80 -0.49 -1.17
N LEU A 112 7.79 -0.42 -2.04
CA LEU A 112 7.69 -0.82 -3.44
C LEU A 112 8.64 -1.99 -3.67
N GLN A 113 8.17 -3.04 -4.31
CA GLN A 113 8.95 -4.22 -4.70
C GLN A 113 8.96 -4.37 -6.21
N THR A 114 10.14 -4.51 -6.76
CA THR A 114 10.38 -4.91 -8.15
C THR A 114 11.16 -6.23 -8.19
N ALA A 115 11.50 -6.73 -9.37
CA ALA A 115 12.34 -7.92 -9.52
C ALA A 115 13.75 -7.73 -8.92
N THR A 116 14.26 -6.51 -8.85
CA THR A 116 15.65 -6.21 -8.49
C THR A 116 15.83 -5.31 -7.28
N ALA A 117 14.76 -4.67 -6.79
CA ALA A 117 14.87 -3.67 -5.73
C ALA A 117 13.64 -3.63 -4.83
N THR A 118 13.88 -3.24 -3.57
CA THR A 118 12.86 -2.83 -2.62
C THR A 118 13.15 -1.40 -2.19
N ILE A 119 12.15 -0.53 -2.28
CA ILE A 119 12.22 0.86 -1.82
C ILE A 119 11.26 1.02 -0.66
N GLU A 120 11.67 1.74 0.37
CA GLU A 120 10.86 2.00 1.56
C GLU A 120 10.73 3.50 1.82
N LEU A 121 9.54 3.89 2.25
CA LEU A 121 9.21 5.20 2.74
C LEU A 121 8.50 5.07 4.08
N SER A 122 8.82 5.94 5.03
CA SER A 122 8.12 6.05 6.29
C SER A 122 7.71 7.50 6.53
N LEU A 123 6.50 7.66 7.04
CA LEU A 123 5.94 8.96 7.39
C LEU A 123 5.43 8.90 8.82
N GLU A 124 5.93 9.77 9.67
CA GLU A 124 5.41 10.02 11.01
C GLU A 124 4.55 11.29 10.97
N LEU A 125 3.34 11.20 11.50
CA LEU A 125 2.35 12.26 11.48
C LEU A 125 2.22 12.88 12.87
N ASP A 126 2.15 14.21 12.92
CA ASP A 126 1.89 14.92 14.17
C ASP A 126 0.49 14.60 14.69
N LYS A 127 0.44 13.98 15.86
CA LYS A 127 -0.82 13.64 16.53
C LYS A 127 -1.64 14.88 16.84
N MET A 128 -2.97 14.70 16.81
CA MET A 128 -3.98 15.68 17.22
C MET A 128 -4.08 16.96 16.38
N HIS A 129 -3.34 17.06 15.29
CA HIS A 129 -3.44 18.20 14.37
C HIS A 129 -4.34 17.93 13.16
N ARG A 130 -4.68 16.66 12.90
CA ARG A 130 -5.48 16.24 11.75
C ARG A 130 -6.54 15.23 12.15
N ASP A 131 -7.65 15.26 11.45
CA ASP A 131 -8.65 14.20 11.51
C ASP A 131 -8.22 13.01 10.61
N ARG A 132 -8.92 11.91 10.75
CA ARG A 132 -8.70 10.68 9.98
C ARG A 132 -8.70 10.93 8.48
N SER A 133 -9.63 11.74 7.99
CA SER A 133 -9.79 11.97 6.55
C SER A 133 -8.65 12.80 5.97
N SER A 134 -8.11 13.73 6.75
CA SER A 134 -6.94 14.52 6.38
C SER A 134 -5.66 13.68 6.33
N GLU A 135 -5.50 12.77 7.29
CA GLU A 135 -4.36 11.84 7.30
C GLU A 135 -4.47 10.82 6.17
N GLU A 136 -5.66 10.31 5.88
CA GLU A 136 -5.91 9.41 4.73
C GLU A 136 -5.46 10.05 3.40
N ARG A 137 -5.78 11.33 3.19
CA ARG A 137 -5.33 12.07 2.00
C ARG A 137 -3.83 12.33 1.95
N LEU A 138 -3.17 12.38 3.11
CA LEU A 138 -1.73 12.62 3.20
C LEU A 138 -0.92 11.38 2.84
N VAL A 139 -1.43 10.20 3.14
CA VAL A 139 -0.76 8.92 2.89
C VAL A 139 -1.18 8.26 1.57
N ALA A 140 -2.22 8.77 0.93
CA ALA A 140 -2.66 8.37 -0.39
C ALA A 140 -1.85 9.05 -1.49
#